data_9cde6cfa45333b29e63d1b61d3e2012f
#
_entry.id   9cde6cfa45333b29e63d1b61d3e2012f
#
_cell.length_a   1.000
_cell.length_b   1.000
_cell.length_c   1.000
_cell.angle_alpha   90.00
_cell.angle_beta   90.00
_cell.angle_gamma   90.00
#
_symmetry.space_group_name_H-M   'P 1'
#
loop_
_entity.id
_entity.type
_entity.pdbx_description
1 polymer ?
#
loop_
_entity_poly.entity_id
_entity_poly.type
_entity_poly.pdbx_seq_one_letter_code
_entity_poly.pdbx_strand_id
1 'polypeptide(L)'
;MMMWISAAILSAVFAGLTSILAKCGIKKTDSDLATALRTIVVLIFSWIMVLVVGSLHTITEIQPKAFIFLILSGLATGASWICYFKALSVGDINKVVPIDKSSTVLTVLLAIICFGETSNLVMKLIATAILAVGIFLMVEKKKREEKQKSKMWMLYAVLAAVFAALTS
;
A
#
# COMPACT_ATOMS: atom_id res chain seq x y z
N MET A 1 22.90 -12.25 0.41
CA MET A 1 22.50 -11.14 1.31
C MET A 1 22.35 -9.80 0.58
N MET A 2 23.25 -9.40 -0.30
CA MET A 2 23.16 -8.13 -1.05
C MET A 2 21.94 -8.02 -2.00
N MET A 3 21.49 -9.10 -2.63
CA MET A 3 20.33 -9.08 -3.55
C MET A 3 19.02 -8.64 -2.89
N TRP A 4 18.78 -8.98 -1.62
CA TRP A 4 17.58 -8.57 -0.91
C TRP A 4 17.56 -7.06 -0.63
N ILE A 5 18.71 -6.49 -0.28
CA ILE A 5 18.84 -5.05 0.00
C ILE A 5 18.64 -4.24 -1.29
N SER A 6 19.26 -4.66 -2.39
CA SER A 6 19.10 -3.98 -3.68
C SER A 6 17.65 -4.05 -4.19
N ALA A 7 16.99 -5.21 -4.03
CA ALA A 7 15.59 -5.37 -4.38
C ALA A 7 14.68 -4.47 -3.51
N ALA A 8 14.95 -4.37 -2.20
CA ALA A 8 14.19 -3.51 -1.30
C ALA A 8 14.35 -2.02 -1.65
N ILE A 9 15.58 -1.56 -1.95
CA ILE A 9 15.83 -0.17 -2.36
C ILE A 9 15.11 0.13 -3.68
N LEU A 10 15.22 -0.76 -4.66
CA LEU A 10 14.55 -0.59 -5.96
C LEU A 10 13.03 -0.54 -5.79
N SER A 11 12.47 -1.42 -4.97
CA SER A 11 11.04 -1.42 -4.64
C SER A 11 10.60 -0.10 -3.99
N ALA A 12 11.39 0.45 -3.07
CA ALA A 12 11.09 1.72 -2.42
C ALA A 12 11.09 2.89 -3.43
N VAL A 13 12.04 2.91 -4.38
CA VAL A 13 12.09 3.92 -5.44
C VAL A 13 10.83 3.83 -6.32
N PHE A 14 10.48 2.62 -6.79
CA PHE A 14 9.27 2.44 -7.61
C PHE A 14 7.98 2.76 -6.85
N ALA A 15 7.90 2.46 -5.55
CA ALA A 15 6.75 2.83 -4.72
C ALA A 15 6.59 4.35 -4.61
N GLY A 16 7.70 5.09 -4.46
CA GLY A 16 7.70 6.55 -4.47
C GLY A 16 7.24 7.13 -5.82
N LEU A 17 7.83 6.64 -6.92
CA LEU A 17 7.43 7.02 -8.27
C LEU A 17 5.95 6.75 -8.54
N THR A 18 5.44 5.60 -8.13
CA THR A 18 4.02 5.24 -8.27
C THR A 18 3.11 6.27 -7.60
N SER A 19 3.45 6.72 -6.40
CA SER A 19 2.65 7.72 -5.66
C SER A 19 2.62 9.09 -6.38
N ILE A 20 3.76 9.50 -6.96
CA ILE A 20 3.86 10.76 -7.71
C ILE A 20 3.07 10.65 -9.02
N LEU A 21 3.27 9.58 -9.79
CA LEU A 21 2.57 9.33 -11.05
C LEU A 21 1.06 9.22 -10.84
N ALA A 22 0.62 8.53 -9.78
CA ALA A 22 -0.78 8.45 -9.40
C ALA A 22 -1.38 9.84 -9.16
N LYS A 23 -0.68 10.71 -8.40
CA LYS A 23 -1.15 12.08 -8.16
C LYS A 23 -1.20 12.91 -9.44
N CYS A 24 -0.24 12.75 -10.34
CA CYS A 24 -0.25 13.44 -11.65
C CYS A 24 -1.41 12.96 -12.53
N GLY A 25 -1.67 11.65 -12.55
CA GLY A 25 -2.76 11.05 -13.35
C GLY A 25 -4.15 11.47 -12.89
N ILE A 26 -4.38 11.58 -11.57
CA ILE A 26 -5.69 11.91 -11.01
C ILE A 26 -6.08 13.40 -11.20
N LYS A 27 -5.14 14.28 -11.49
CA LYS A 27 -5.45 15.73 -11.63
C LYS A 27 -6.54 16.05 -12.64
N LYS A 28 -6.71 15.22 -13.69
CA LYS A 28 -7.66 15.42 -14.79
C LYS A 28 -8.59 14.22 -15.03
N THR A 29 -8.49 13.18 -14.21
CA THR A 29 -9.21 11.92 -14.39
C THR A 29 -9.98 11.59 -13.11
N ASP A 30 -11.14 10.96 -13.24
CA ASP A 30 -11.89 10.46 -12.09
C ASP A 30 -11.05 9.42 -11.33
N SER A 31 -11.10 9.47 -9.99
CA SER A 31 -10.34 8.58 -9.13
C SER A 31 -10.69 7.10 -9.35
N ASP A 32 -11.95 6.80 -9.64
CA ASP A 32 -12.44 5.44 -9.82
C ASP A 32 -11.94 4.87 -11.16
N LEU A 33 -11.98 5.70 -12.21
CA LEU A 33 -11.42 5.34 -13.51
C LEU A 33 -9.89 5.14 -13.44
N ALA A 34 -9.19 6.01 -12.72
CA ALA A 34 -7.74 5.87 -12.51
C ALA A 34 -7.40 4.57 -11.78
N THR A 35 -8.20 4.19 -10.76
CA THR A 35 -8.03 2.93 -10.04
C THR A 35 -8.27 1.73 -10.97
N ALA A 36 -9.34 1.77 -11.78
CA ALA A 36 -9.67 0.69 -12.72
C ALA A 36 -8.56 0.48 -13.76
N LEU A 37 -8.11 1.55 -14.42
CA LEU A 37 -7.03 1.48 -15.40
C LEU A 37 -5.74 0.91 -14.80
N ARG A 38 -5.36 1.37 -13.61
CA ARG A 38 -4.20 0.85 -12.91
C ARG A 38 -4.35 -0.64 -12.60
N THR A 39 -5.51 -1.07 -12.15
CA THR A 39 -5.78 -2.47 -11.82
C THR A 39 -5.65 -3.37 -13.05
N ILE A 40 -6.12 -2.93 -14.22
CA ILE A 40 -5.95 -3.66 -15.49
C ILE A 40 -4.46 -3.84 -15.81
N VAL A 41 -3.67 -2.77 -15.70
CA VAL A 41 -2.22 -2.84 -15.95
C VAL A 41 -1.54 -3.82 -14.99
N VAL A 42 -1.86 -3.74 -13.69
CA VAL A 42 -1.31 -4.66 -12.67
C VAL A 42 -1.71 -6.10 -12.97
N LEU A 43 -2.95 -6.35 -13.39
CA LEU A 43 -3.44 -7.68 -13.75
C LEU A 43 -2.63 -8.27 -14.92
N ILE A 44 -2.44 -7.50 -15.98
CA ILE A 44 -1.66 -7.93 -17.16
C ILE A 44 -0.23 -8.27 -16.74
N PHE A 45 0.45 -7.38 -16.00
CA PHE A 45 1.80 -7.62 -15.52
C PHE A 45 1.90 -8.86 -14.63
N SER A 46 0.92 -9.07 -13.73
CA SER A 46 0.89 -10.25 -12.86
C SER A 46 0.80 -11.55 -13.68
N TRP A 47 -0.04 -11.58 -14.73
CA TRP A 47 -0.13 -12.74 -15.62
C TRP A 47 1.15 -12.98 -16.41
N ILE A 48 1.78 -11.91 -16.92
CA ILE A 48 3.08 -12.01 -17.60
C ILE A 48 4.12 -12.63 -16.64
N MET A 49 4.16 -12.18 -15.38
CA MET A 49 5.08 -12.74 -14.39
C MET A 49 4.82 -14.23 -14.09
N VAL A 50 3.56 -14.65 -13.98
CA VAL A 50 3.20 -16.07 -13.82
C VAL A 50 3.69 -16.91 -15.01
N LEU A 51 3.58 -16.38 -16.22
CA LEU A 51 4.05 -17.06 -17.43
C LEU A 51 5.59 -17.14 -17.48
N VAL A 52 6.28 -16.05 -17.16
CA VAL A 52 7.75 -15.98 -17.14
C VAL A 52 8.36 -16.93 -16.10
N VAL A 53 7.75 -16.98 -14.90
CA VAL A 53 8.21 -17.86 -13.81
C VAL A 53 7.80 -19.32 -14.05
N GLY A 54 6.84 -19.59 -14.95
CA GLY A 54 6.36 -20.94 -15.24
C GLY A 54 5.49 -21.54 -14.14
N SER A 55 4.87 -20.70 -13.30
CA SER A 55 4.11 -21.13 -12.11
C SER A 55 2.64 -21.52 -12.40
N LEU A 56 2.26 -21.67 -13.67
CA LEU A 56 0.88 -22.01 -14.04
C LEU A 56 0.37 -23.32 -13.41
N HIS A 57 1.26 -24.32 -13.28
CA HIS A 57 0.89 -25.63 -12.70
C HIS A 57 0.51 -25.54 -11.22
N THR A 58 1.03 -24.57 -10.46
CA THR A 58 0.70 -24.43 -9.03
C THR A 58 -0.72 -23.93 -8.77
N ILE A 59 -1.42 -23.43 -9.79
CA ILE A 59 -2.81 -22.98 -9.65
C ILE A 59 -3.73 -24.14 -9.22
N THR A 60 -3.47 -25.35 -9.73
CA THR A 60 -4.27 -26.54 -9.41
C THR A 60 -3.96 -27.14 -8.04
N GLU A 61 -2.84 -26.72 -7.41
CA GLU A 61 -2.41 -27.21 -6.10
C GLU A 61 -2.89 -26.31 -4.95
N ILE A 62 -3.58 -25.19 -5.26
CA ILE A 62 -4.05 -24.23 -4.25
C ILE A 62 -5.16 -24.88 -3.42
N GLN A 63 -4.94 -24.97 -2.11
CA GLN A 63 -5.96 -25.46 -1.19
C GLN A 63 -7.19 -24.51 -1.18
N PRO A 64 -8.43 -25.07 -1.08
CA PRO A 64 -9.65 -24.25 -1.08
C PRO A 64 -9.67 -23.16 0.00
N LYS A 65 -9.11 -23.44 1.18
CA LYS A 65 -8.98 -22.46 2.25
C LYS A 65 -8.08 -21.27 1.83
N ALA A 66 -6.92 -21.56 1.23
CA ALA A 66 -6.00 -20.53 0.74
C ALA A 66 -6.66 -19.68 -0.35
N PHE A 67 -7.45 -20.31 -1.24
CA PHE A 67 -8.18 -19.60 -2.29
C PHE A 67 -9.19 -18.59 -1.74
N ILE A 68 -9.94 -18.94 -0.67
CA ILE A 68 -10.86 -18.01 0.00
C ILE A 68 -10.11 -16.82 0.59
N PHE A 69 -8.98 -17.05 1.28
CA PHE A 69 -8.16 -15.97 1.82
C PHE A 69 -7.57 -15.07 0.74
N LEU A 70 -7.16 -15.63 -0.39
CA LEU A 70 -6.68 -14.85 -1.54
C LEU A 70 -7.77 -13.94 -2.11
N ILE A 71 -9.01 -14.43 -2.22
CA ILE A 71 -10.14 -13.61 -2.68
C ILE A 71 -10.42 -12.48 -1.68
N LEU A 72 -10.49 -12.79 -0.38
CA LEU A 72 -10.72 -11.78 0.66
C LEU A 72 -9.62 -10.73 0.68
N SER A 73 -8.36 -11.15 0.58
CA SER A 73 -7.21 -10.25 0.47
C SER A 73 -7.29 -9.39 -0.78
N GLY A 74 -7.67 -9.96 -1.92
CA GLY A 74 -7.87 -9.22 -3.17
C GLY A 74 -8.95 -8.15 -3.07
N LEU A 75 -10.10 -8.48 -2.44
CA LEU A 75 -11.20 -7.53 -2.21
C LEU A 75 -10.76 -6.39 -1.27
N ALA A 76 -10.08 -6.71 -0.17
CA ALA A 76 -9.58 -5.70 0.76
C ALA A 76 -8.50 -4.81 0.12
N THR A 77 -7.62 -5.39 -0.70
CA THR A 77 -6.63 -4.63 -1.51
C THR A 77 -7.34 -3.68 -2.48
N GLY A 78 -8.35 -4.15 -3.19
CA GLY A 78 -9.15 -3.32 -4.09
C GLY A 78 -9.82 -2.15 -3.36
N ALA A 79 -10.46 -2.41 -2.23
CA ALA A 79 -11.05 -1.38 -1.38
C ALA A 79 -10.01 -0.36 -0.88
N SER A 80 -8.82 -0.83 -0.47
CA SER A 80 -7.70 0.03 -0.08
C SER A 80 -7.30 0.98 -1.20
N TRP A 81 -7.13 0.47 -2.43
CA TRP A 81 -6.75 1.30 -3.57
C TRP A 81 -7.81 2.32 -3.97
N ILE A 82 -9.09 1.95 -3.96
CA ILE A 82 -10.19 2.90 -4.21
C ILE A 82 -10.15 4.04 -3.19
N CYS A 83 -10.03 3.72 -1.90
CA CYS A 83 -9.92 4.72 -0.85
C CYS A 83 -8.66 5.58 -1.00
N TYR A 84 -7.51 4.99 -1.33
CA TYR A 84 -6.25 5.70 -1.54
C TYR A 84 -6.33 6.70 -2.69
N PHE A 85 -6.82 6.28 -3.86
CA PHE A 85 -6.97 7.17 -5.01
C PHE A 85 -7.99 8.29 -4.73
N LYS A 86 -9.08 7.97 -4.01
CA LYS A 86 -10.04 8.99 -3.57
C LYS A 86 -9.40 9.98 -2.61
N ALA A 87 -8.61 9.52 -1.65
CA ALA A 87 -7.84 10.39 -0.76
C ALA A 87 -6.89 11.29 -1.53
N LEU A 88 -6.15 10.75 -2.53
CA LEU A 88 -5.25 11.52 -3.38
C LEU A 88 -5.96 12.55 -4.26
N SER A 89 -7.18 12.27 -4.74
CA SER A 89 -7.93 13.21 -5.57
C SER A 89 -8.35 14.46 -4.79
N VAL A 90 -8.76 14.27 -3.53
CA VAL A 90 -9.31 15.34 -2.67
C VAL A 90 -8.24 15.95 -1.75
N GLY A 91 -7.21 15.16 -1.38
CA GLY A 91 -6.19 15.55 -0.40
C GLY A 91 -4.85 15.97 -1.01
N ASP A 92 -3.92 16.33 -0.11
CA ASP A 92 -2.53 16.59 -0.44
C ASP A 92 -1.72 15.30 -0.35
N ILE A 93 -0.87 15.04 -1.37
CA ILE A 93 0.01 13.87 -1.42
C ILE A 93 0.92 13.77 -0.19
N ASN A 94 1.44 14.90 0.29
CA ASN A 94 2.33 14.96 1.45
C ASN A 94 1.65 14.58 2.78
N LYS A 95 0.32 14.51 2.80
CA LYS A 95 -0.48 14.08 3.95
C LYS A 95 -1.05 12.67 3.75
N VAL A 96 -1.52 12.37 2.54
CA VAL A 96 -2.15 11.08 2.22
C VAL A 96 -1.14 9.94 2.21
N VAL A 97 0.03 10.15 1.56
CA VAL A 97 1.05 9.08 1.44
C VAL A 97 1.62 8.65 2.81
N PRO A 98 1.98 9.54 3.74
CA PRO A 98 2.40 9.12 5.08
C PRO A 98 1.35 8.32 5.84
N ILE A 99 0.07 8.69 5.75
CA ILE A 99 -1.02 7.94 6.39
C ILE A 99 -1.15 6.54 5.77
N ASP A 100 -1.10 6.44 4.45
CA ASP A 100 -1.10 5.14 3.76
C ASP A 100 0.09 4.26 4.19
N LYS A 101 1.31 4.83 4.24
CA LYS A 101 2.51 4.11 4.66
C LYS A 101 2.53 3.74 6.14
N SER A 102 1.73 4.40 6.98
CA SER A 102 1.55 3.99 8.38
C SER A 102 0.87 2.62 8.51
N SER A 103 0.21 2.13 7.46
CA SER A 103 -0.34 0.76 7.40
C SER A 103 0.74 -0.29 7.64
N THR A 104 1.97 -0.09 7.16
CA THR A 104 3.08 -1.02 7.38
C THR A 104 3.44 -1.14 8.87
N VAL A 105 3.41 -0.02 9.61
CA VAL A 105 3.60 -0.04 11.07
C VAL A 105 2.46 -0.82 11.73
N LEU A 106 1.23 -0.57 11.31
CA LEU A 106 0.05 -1.26 11.82
C LEU A 106 0.10 -2.77 11.53
N THR A 107 0.53 -3.16 10.32
CA THR A 107 0.73 -4.57 9.93
C THR A 107 1.73 -5.27 10.85
N VAL A 108 2.89 -4.65 11.12
CA VAL A 108 3.90 -5.26 12.01
C VAL A 108 3.35 -5.42 13.43
N LEU A 109 2.62 -4.42 13.94
CA LEU A 109 1.98 -4.51 15.25
C LEU A 109 0.92 -5.63 15.30
N LEU A 110 0.08 -5.74 14.27
CA LEU A 110 -0.92 -6.81 14.16
C LEU A 110 -0.26 -8.18 14.05
N ALA A 111 0.83 -8.31 13.29
CA ALA A 111 1.58 -9.57 13.19
C ALA A 111 2.13 -10.02 14.54
N ILE A 112 2.67 -9.11 15.34
CA ILE A 112 3.16 -9.41 16.70
C ILE A 112 2.01 -9.83 17.62
N ILE A 113 0.87 -9.12 17.58
CA ILE A 113 -0.25 -9.34 18.49
C ILE A 113 -1.05 -10.59 18.09
N CYS A 114 -1.39 -10.74 16.82
CA CYS A 114 -2.30 -11.81 16.33
C CYS A 114 -1.58 -13.13 16.10
N PHE A 115 -0.32 -13.09 15.62
CA PHE A 115 0.42 -14.30 15.28
C PHE A 115 1.50 -14.65 16.30
N GLY A 116 1.71 -13.81 17.33
CA GLY A 116 2.74 -14.03 18.35
C GLY A 116 4.14 -14.13 17.76
N GLU A 117 4.40 -13.42 16.66
CA GLU A 117 5.64 -13.52 15.91
C GLU A 117 6.77 -12.78 16.61
N THR A 118 7.35 -13.45 17.63
CA THR A 118 8.40 -12.88 18.48
C THR A 118 9.82 -13.11 17.97
N SER A 119 10.00 -13.83 16.84
CA SER A 119 11.32 -14.04 16.25
C SER A 119 11.96 -12.71 15.88
N ASN A 120 13.15 -12.43 16.44
CA ASN A 120 13.88 -11.17 16.28
C ASN A 120 13.06 -9.89 16.63
N LEU A 121 12.24 -9.97 17.70
CA LEU A 121 11.35 -8.90 18.14
C LEU A 121 12.06 -7.54 18.26
N VAL A 122 13.25 -7.52 18.84
CA VAL A 122 14.05 -6.29 19.00
C VAL A 122 14.37 -5.65 17.64
N MET A 123 14.80 -6.46 16.66
CA MET A 123 15.11 -5.98 15.31
C MET A 123 13.85 -5.43 14.60
N LYS A 124 12.72 -6.13 14.73
CA LYS A 124 11.43 -5.69 14.18
C LYS A 124 10.97 -4.38 14.81
N LEU A 125 11.09 -4.22 16.13
CA LEU A 125 10.72 -2.98 16.82
C LEU A 125 11.63 -1.81 16.42
N ILE A 126 12.94 -2.03 16.31
CA ILE A 126 13.89 -0.99 15.85
C ILE A 126 13.56 -0.58 14.42
N ALA A 127 13.37 -1.54 13.51
CA ALA A 127 13.01 -1.25 12.12
C ALA A 127 11.68 -0.49 12.02
N THR A 128 10.68 -0.88 12.80
CA THR A 128 9.36 -0.22 12.85
C THR A 128 9.48 1.20 13.41
N ALA A 129 10.31 1.41 14.43
CA ALA A 129 10.56 2.75 14.97
C ALA A 129 11.26 3.66 13.95
N ILE A 130 12.27 3.15 13.25
CA ILE A 130 12.94 3.90 12.16
C ILE A 130 11.95 4.24 11.04
N LEU A 131 11.09 3.29 10.66
CA LEU A 131 10.05 3.50 9.66
C LEU A 131 9.05 4.59 10.12
N ALA A 132 8.59 4.53 11.37
CA ALA A 132 7.68 5.52 11.94
C ALA A 132 8.29 6.93 11.94
N VAL A 133 9.56 7.06 12.29
CA VAL A 133 10.30 8.33 12.21
C VAL A 133 10.39 8.80 10.76
N GLY A 134 10.70 7.92 9.79
CA GLY A 134 10.74 8.25 8.37
C GLY A 134 9.38 8.77 7.86
N ILE A 135 8.29 8.12 8.24
CA ILE A 135 6.92 8.54 7.90
C ILE A 135 6.62 9.93 8.50
N PHE A 136 7.00 10.15 9.76
CA PHE A 136 6.80 11.45 10.41
C PHE A 136 7.56 12.57 9.73
N LEU A 137 8.80 12.32 9.28
CA LEU A 137 9.62 13.30 8.54
C LEU A 137 9.04 13.62 7.15
N MET A 138 8.27 12.70 6.54
CA MET A 138 7.56 12.96 5.27
C MET A 138 6.43 13.98 5.41
N VAL A 139 5.89 14.15 6.61
CA VAL A 139 4.81 15.11 6.88
C VAL A 139 5.36 16.52 6.87
N GLU A 140 5.41 17.15 5.71
CA GLU A 140 5.83 18.55 5.57
C GLU A 140 4.77 19.47 6.15
N LYS A 141 5.13 20.22 7.21
CA LYS A 141 4.31 21.28 7.79
C LYS A 141 4.34 22.53 6.90
N LYS A 142 3.86 22.43 5.67
CA LYS A 142 3.69 23.61 4.84
C LYS A 142 2.46 24.36 5.34
N LYS A 143 2.69 25.54 5.98
CA LYS A 143 1.67 26.56 6.21
C LYS A 143 1.24 27.12 4.83
N ARG A 144 0.33 26.44 4.16
CA ARG A 144 -0.48 27.03 3.10
C ARG A 144 -1.84 27.30 3.70
N GLU A 145 -2.34 28.51 3.50
CA GLU A 145 -3.75 28.86 3.69
C GLU A 145 -4.59 27.89 2.84
N GLU A 146 -4.96 26.78 3.42
CA GLU A 146 -5.90 25.86 2.80
C GLU A 146 -7.29 26.42 3.05
N LYS A 147 -7.93 26.93 1.96
CA LYS A 147 -9.39 26.88 1.87
C LYS A 147 -9.80 25.48 2.36
N GLN A 148 -10.65 25.47 3.34
CA GLN A 148 -11.15 24.31 4.10
C GLN A 148 -11.61 23.18 3.16
N LYS A 149 -10.66 22.39 2.65
CA LYS A 149 -11.00 21.14 1.96
C LYS A 149 -11.56 20.19 2.98
N SER A 150 -12.77 19.70 2.71
CA SER A 150 -13.49 18.72 3.52
C SER A 150 -12.56 17.70 4.19
N LYS A 151 -12.75 17.44 5.49
CA LYS A 151 -11.97 16.41 6.25
C LYS A 151 -12.12 14.99 5.70
N MET A 152 -12.89 14.80 4.64
CA MET A 152 -13.16 13.50 3.99
C MET A 152 -11.90 12.82 3.45
N TRP A 153 -10.89 13.59 2.99
CA TRP A 153 -9.63 13.00 2.53
C TRP A 153 -8.93 12.17 3.63
N MET A 154 -9.03 12.63 4.89
CA MET A 154 -8.44 11.93 6.03
C MET A 154 -9.17 10.61 6.29
N LEU A 155 -10.51 10.61 6.21
CA LEU A 155 -11.30 9.39 6.35
C LEU A 155 -10.90 8.34 5.29
N TYR A 156 -10.81 8.75 4.04
CA TYR A 156 -10.39 7.86 2.96
C TYR A 156 -8.95 7.36 3.13
N ALA A 157 -8.02 8.22 3.57
CA ALA A 157 -6.63 7.81 3.82
C ALA A 157 -6.52 6.80 4.98
N VAL A 158 -7.27 6.99 6.06
CA VAL A 158 -7.32 6.05 7.19
C VAL A 158 -7.95 4.73 6.78
N LEU A 159 -9.06 4.75 6.05
CA LEU A 159 -9.69 3.53 5.53
C LEU A 159 -8.74 2.77 4.60
N ALA A 160 -8.02 3.48 3.71
CA ALA A 160 -7.02 2.86 2.86
C ALA A 160 -5.93 2.16 3.67
N ALA A 161 -5.41 2.82 4.73
CA ALA A 161 -4.38 2.25 5.60
C ALA A 161 -4.88 1.02 6.38
N VAL A 162 -6.12 1.05 6.88
CA VAL A 162 -6.73 -0.09 7.58
C VAL A 162 -6.90 -1.28 6.64
N PHE A 163 -7.48 -1.07 5.46
CA PHE A 163 -7.63 -2.15 4.48
C PHE A 163 -6.27 -2.68 4.00
N ALA A 164 -5.28 -1.82 3.80
CA ALA A 164 -3.93 -2.24 3.46
C ALA A 164 -3.30 -3.10 4.57
N ALA A 165 -3.49 -2.75 5.83
CA ALA A 165 -2.98 -3.54 6.96
C ALA A 165 -3.66 -4.91 7.09
N LEU A 166 -4.95 -5.01 6.71
CA LEU A 166 -5.68 -6.28 6.72
C LEU A 166 -5.25 -7.25 5.62
N THR A 167 -4.59 -6.77 4.56
CA THR A 167 -4.14 -7.59 3.43
C THR A 167 -2.69 -8.01 3.53
N SER A 168 -1.96 -7.47 4.48
CA SER A 168 -0.52 -7.74 4.69
C SER A 168 -0.33 -8.83 5.74
#